data_4747fd6331afe51e2b8875e9cf890fe4
#
_entry.id   4747fd6331afe51e2b8875e9cf890fe4
#
_cell.length_a   1.000
_cell.length_b   1.000
_cell.length_c   1.000
_cell.angle_alpha   90.00
_cell.angle_beta   90.00
_cell.angle_gamma   90.00
#
_symmetry.space_group_name_H-M   'P 1'
#
loop_
_entity.id
_entity.type
_entity.pdbx_description
1 polymer ?
#
loop_
_entity_poly.entity_id
_entity_poly.type
_entity_poly.pdbx_seq_one_letter_code
_entity_poly.pdbx_strand_id
1 'polypeptide(L)'
;MDIINTVVKTKRTRDNVRLMIPVLIHWAKTGQNRHTYGDLIHLIGKTRFSGIGHSLYAIQEVLNKLSEETEKEIPTLNSLCKNSKSMLPAEGFEYIEANYNKWNDKAKRIFRWLE
;
A
#
# COMPACT_ATOMS: atom_id res chain seq x y z
N MET A 1 -6.00 17.29 -7.27
CA MET A 1 -6.53 16.16 -8.05
C MET A 1 -6.44 14.89 -7.22
N ASP A 2 -7.52 14.14 -7.17
CA ASP A 2 -7.52 12.86 -6.46
C ASP A 2 -7.04 11.77 -7.40
N ILE A 3 -5.78 11.37 -7.27
CA ILE A 3 -5.17 10.37 -8.14
C ILE A 3 -5.82 8.99 -7.97
N ILE A 4 -6.35 8.68 -6.80
CA ILE A 4 -7.04 7.41 -6.57
C ILE A 4 -8.28 7.33 -7.46
N ASN A 5 -9.08 8.39 -7.53
CA ASN A 5 -10.24 8.44 -8.41
C ASN A 5 -9.86 8.33 -9.88
N THR A 6 -8.69 8.86 -10.26
CA THR A 6 -8.23 8.83 -11.64
C THR A 6 -7.78 7.42 -12.05
N VAL A 7 -7.03 6.75 -11.18
CA VAL A 7 -6.39 5.46 -11.48
C VAL A 7 -7.31 4.27 -11.20
N VAL A 8 -8.05 4.32 -10.09
CA VAL A 8 -8.89 3.20 -9.65
C VAL A 8 -10.33 3.41 -10.10
N LYS A 9 -10.81 2.53 -10.97
CA LYS A 9 -12.06 2.74 -11.71
C LYS A 9 -13.32 2.33 -10.98
N THR A 10 -13.27 1.37 -10.07
CA THR A 10 -14.47 0.90 -9.37
C THR A 10 -14.55 1.47 -7.96
N LYS A 11 -15.77 1.83 -7.54
CA LYS A 11 -16.01 2.40 -6.21
C LYS A 11 -15.55 1.47 -5.10
N ARG A 12 -15.87 0.18 -5.20
CA ARG A 12 -15.49 -0.81 -4.18
C ARG A 12 -13.96 -0.86 -3.98
N THR A 13 -13.21 -0.90 -5.08
CA THR A 13 -11.75 -0.93 -5.02
C THR A 13 -11.20 0.39 -4.48
N ARG A 14 -11.77 1.54 -4.88
CA ARG A 14 -11.38 2.84 -4.33
C ARG A 14 -11.58 2.90 -2.82
N ASP A 15 -12.72 2.44 -2.33
CA ASP A 15 -13.02 2.44 -0.89
C ASP A 15 -12.02 1.56 -0.14
N ASN A 16 -11.70 0.38 -0.66
CA ASN A 16 -10.72 -0.52 -0.06
C ASN A 16 -9.31 0.11 -0.05
N VAL A 17 -8.90 0.70 -1.16
CA VAL A 17 -7.59 1.36 -1.27
C VAL A 17 -7.47 2.48 -0.22
N ARG A 18 -8.52 3.28 -0.06
CA ARG A 18 -8.53 4.38 0.93
C ARG A 18 -8.45 3.88 2.38
N LEU A 19 -8.97 2.69 2.65
CA LEU A 19 -8.85 2.07 3.97
C LEU A 19 -7.48 1.43 4.19
N MET A 20 -6.90 0.85 3.15
CA MET A 20 -5.65 0.09 3.24
C MET A 20 -4.40 0.97 3.30
N ILE A 21 -4.35 2.03 2.52
CA ILE A 21 -3.16 2.90 2.44
C ILE A 21 -2.76 3.44 3.82
N PRO A 22 -3.65 4.01 4.63
CA PRO A 22 -3.27 4.50 5.96
C PRO A 22 -2.68 3.43 6.87
N VAL A 23 -3.19 2.20 6.79
CA VAL A 23 -2.65 1.08 7.57
C VAL A 23 -1.22 0.76 7.15
N LEU A 24 -0.99 0.65 5.84
CA LEU A 24 0.34 0.36 5.30
C LEU A 24 1.34 1.46 5.66
N ILE A 25 0.93 2.72 5.58
CA ILE A 25 1.78 3.86 5.96
C ILE A 25 2.09 3.82 7.46
N HIS A 26 1.10 3.50 8.29
CA HIS A 26 1.31 3.35 9.72
C HIS A 26 2.35 2.27 10.03
N TRP A 27 2.25 1.12 9.36
CA TRP A 27 3.24 0.05 9.52
C TRP A 27 4.64 0.51 9.11
N ALA A 28 4.74 1.27 8.02
CA ALA A 28 6.01 1.84 7.60
C ALA A 28 6.60 2.78 8.65
N LYS A 29 5.78 3.67 9.20
CA LYS A 29 6.20 4.64 10.23
C LYS A 29 6.65 3.98 11.51
N THR A 30 6.06 2.86 11.87
CA THR A 30 6.35 2.14 13.12
C THR A 30 7.29 0.95 12.94
N GLY A 31 7.87 0.78 11.76
CA GLY A 31 8.84 -0.29 11.50
C GLY A 31 8.24 -1.68 11.43
N GLN A 32 6.95 -1.81 11.14
CA GLN A 32 6.24 -3.08 11.11
C GLN A 32 6.17 -3.64 9.70
N ASN A 33 6.90 -4.72 9.43
CA ASN A 33 6.91 -5.35 8.11
C ASN A 33 6.61 -6.85 8.14
N ARG A 34 5.96 -7.34 9.20
CA ARG A 34 5.65 -8.76 9.39
C ARG A 34 4.16 -9.05 9.47
N HIS A 35 3.32 -8.11 9.08
CA HIS A 35 1.88 -8.32 9.03
C HIS A 35 1.47 -9.09 7.79
N THR A 36 0.42 -9.90 7.94
CA THR A 36 -0.12 -10.72 6.86
C THR A 36 -1.28 -10.02 6.16
N TYR A 37 -1.72 -10.58 5.04
CA TYR A 37 -2.94 -10.13 4.37
C TYR A 37 -4.15 -10.24 5.29
N GLY A 38 -4.21 -11.30 6.12
CA GLY A 38 -5.27 -11.45 7.12
C GLY A 38 -5.30 -10.32 8.13
N ASP A 39 -4.12 -9.88 8.58
CA ASP A 39 -4.00 -8.74 9.49
C ASP A 39 -4.56 -7.47 8.86
N LEU A 40 -4.21 -7.21 7.59
CA LEU A 40 -4.70 -6.05 6.87
C LEU A 40 -6.22 -6.08 6.71
N ILE A 41 -6.76 -7.23 6.31
CA ILE A 41 -8.20 -7.42 6.16
C ILE A 41 -8.93 -7.12 7.47
N HIS A 42 -8.41 -7.65 8.57
CA HIS A 42 -9.00 -7.43 9.89
C HIS A 42 -8.99 -5.96 10.28
N LEU A 43 -7.87 -5.28 10.07
CA LEU A 43 -7.71 -3.88 10.48
C LEU A 43 -8.59 -2.92 9.69
N ILE A 44 -8.94 -3.23 8.45
CA ILE A 44 -9.87 -2.41 7.68
C ILE A 44 -11.34 -2.78 7.90
N GLY A 45 -11.61 -3.64 8.89
CA GLY A 45 -12.97 -3.99 9.30
C GLY A 45 -13.67 -5.02 8.42
N LYS A 46 -12.91 -5.81 7.67
CA LYS A 46 -13.45 -6.88 6.84
C LYS A 46 -13.22 -8.23 7.50
N THR A 47 -14.13 -9.16 7.31
CA THR A 47 -13.99 -10.52 7.83
C THR A 47 -13.63 -11.51 6.74
N ARG A 48 -13.89 -11.16 5.49
CA ARG A 48 -13.62 -12.00 4.34
C ARG A 48 -13.31 -11.09 3.14
N PHE A 49 -12.24 -11.40 2.42
CA PHE A 49 -11.78 -10.50 1.38
C PHE A 49 -11.22 -11.26 0.19
N SER A 50 -12.09 -11.67 -0.72
CA SER A 50 -11.68 -12.38 -1.93
C SER A 50 -10.95 -11.49 -2.94
N GLY A 51 -11.04 -10.17 -2.82
CA GLY A 51 -10.47 -9.22 -3.76
C GLY A 51 -9.23 -8.48 -3.27
N ILE A 52 -8.56 -8.96 -2.21
CA ILE A 52 -7.43 -8.21 -1.63
C ILE A 52 -6.27 -8.05 -2.61
N GLY A 53 -5.96 -9.07 -3.39
CA GLY A 53 -4.90 -8.99 -4.40
C GLY A 53 -5.18 -7.92 -5.44
N HIS A 54 -6.43 -7.79 -5.85
CA HIS A 54 -6.87 -6.76 -6.79
C HIS A 54 -6.71 -5.36 -6.20
N SER A 55 -7.09 -5.17 -4.93
CA SER A 55 -6.94 -3.89 -4.25
C SER A 55 -5.47 -3.52 -4.04
N LEU A 56 -4.63 -4.49 -3.67
CA LEU A 56 -3.18 -4.26 -3.55
C LEU A 56 -2.56 -3.90 -4.89
N TYR A 57 -2.99 -4.54 -5.97
CA TYR A 57 -2.54 -4.19 -7.31
C TYR A 57 -2.93 -2.75 -7.67
N ALA A 58 -4.16 -2.34 -7.32
CA ALA A 58 -4.63 -0.98 -7.53
C ALA A 58 -3.78 0.04 -6.75
N ILE A 59 -3.37 -0.26 -5.52
CA ILE A 59 -2.45 0.59 -4.77
C ILE A 59 -1.14 0.74 -5.52
N GLN A 60 -0.59 -0.35 -6.06
CA GLN A 60 0.65 -0.29 -6.83
C GLN A 60 0.50 0.59 -8.08
N GLU A 61 -0.63 0.52 -8.77
CA GLU A 61 -0.89 1.38 -9.92
C GLU A 61 -0.92 2.87 -9.52
N VAL A 62 -1.53 3.19 -8.38
CA VAL A 62 -1.54 4.55 -7.84
C VAL A 62 -0.12 5.03 -7.57
N LEU A 63 0.69 4.20 -6.90
CA LEU A 63 2.07 4.55 -6.57
C LEU A 63 2.94 4.70 -7.83
N ASN A 64 2.74 3.83 -8.82
CA ASN A 64 3.43 3.92 -10.11
C ASN A 64 3.11 5.23 -10.83
N LYS A 65 1.84 5.64 -10.82
CA LYS A 65 1.43 6.90 -11.43
C LYS A 65 2.04 8.10 -10.72
N LEU A 66 2.08 8.07 -9.41
CA LEU A 66 2.73 9.12 -8.62
C LEU A 66 4.23 9.16 -8.87
N SER A 67 4.89 8.01 -8.98
CA SER A 67 6.31 7.92 -9.30
C SER A 67 6.59 8.53 -10.67
N GLU A 68 5.78 8.22 -11.65
CA GLU A 68 5.88 8.75 -13.01
C GLU A 68 5.73 10.27 -13.03
N GLU A 69 4.70 10.80 -12.36
CA GLU A 69 4.42 12.24 -12.33
C GLU A 69 5.47 13.05 -11.54
N THR A 70 6.07 12.45 -10.53
CA THR A 70 7.05 13.12 -9.68
C THR A 70 8.48 12.86 -10.09
N GLU A 71 8.70 11.94 -11.05
CA GLU A 71 10.03 11.51 -11.49
C GLU A 71 10.90 11.01 -10.34
N LYS A 72 10.29 10.41 -9.30
CA LYS A 72 10.96 9.88 -8.13
C LYS A 72 10.52 8.47 -7.85
N GLU A 73 11.44 7.66 -7.36
CA GLU A 73 11.12 6.33 -6.88
C GLU A 73 10.26 6.40 -5.62
N ILE A 74 9.15 5.69 -5.63
CA ILE A 74 8.26 5.58 -4.48
C ILE A 74 8.31 4.14 -3.98
N PRO A 75 8.57 3.92 -2.68
CA PRO A 75 8.66 2.57 -2.14
C PRO A 75 7.40 1.74 -2.41
N THR A 76 7.58 0.45 -2.67
CA THR A 76 6.50 -0.50 -2.92
C THR A 76 5.79 -0.83 -1.61
N LEU A 77 4.86 0.04 -1.22
CA LEU A 77 4.17 0.01 0.07
C LEU A 77 3.49 -1.34 0.34
N ASN A 78 2.98 -1.99 -0.71
CA ASN A 78 2.32 -3.29 -0.62
C ASN A 78 3.21 -4.40 -0.07
N SER A 79 4.52 -4.28 -0.25
CA SER A 79 5.46 -5.30 0.21
C SER A 79 5.55 -5.40 1.74
N LEU A 80 4.97 -4.45 2.46
CA LEU A 80 4.86 -4.53 3.92
C LEU A 80 3.85 -5.60 4.36
N CYS A 81 2.96 -6.00 3.46
CA CYS A 81 1.98 -7.05 3.70
C CYS A 81 2.51 -8.37 3.14
N LYS A 82 2.53 -9.41 3.96
CA LYS A 82 3.21 -10.68 3.66
C LYS A 82 2.24 -11.83 3.52
N ASN A 83 2.68 -12.85 2.79
CA ASN A 83 2.01 -14.14 2.79
C ASN A 83 2.23 -14.83 4.13
N SER A 84 1.16 -15.33 4.75
CA SER A 84 1.24 -15.93 6.09
C SER A 84 2.13 -17.18 6.18
N LYS A 85 2.35 -17.87 5.07
CA LYS A 85 3.18 -19.09 5.03
C LYS A 85 4.65 -18.79 4.81
N SER A 86 4.96 -17.92 3.84
CA SER A 86 6.33 -17.62 3.46
C SER A 86 6.93 -16.42 4.19
N MET A 87 6.09 -15.53 4.72
CA MET A 87 6.46 -14.22 5.27
C MET A 87 7.24 -13.37 4.26
N LEU A 88 6.92 -13.56 2.98
CA LEU A 88 7.45 -12.76 1.88
C LEU A 88 6.32 -11.98 1.22
N PRO A 89 6.63 -10.85 0.54
CA PRO A 89 5.64 -10.14 -0.23
C PRO A 89 5.03 -11.01 -1.31
N ALA A 90 3.86 -10.63 -1.82
CA ALA A 90 3.27 -11.28 -2.97
C ALA A 90 4.23 -11.22 -4.15
N GLU A 91 4.14 -12.21 -5.05
CA GLU A 91 4.96 -12.28 -6.24
C GLU A 91 4.86 -10.97 -7.03
N GLY A 92 5.99 -10.46 -7.48
CA GLY A 92 6.09 -9.21 -8.24
C GLY A 92 6.31 -7.96 -7.40
N PHE A 93 6.28 -8.06 -6.07
CA PHE A 93 6.58 -6.92 -5.20
C PHE A 93 7.96 -7.06 -4.57
N GLU A 94 8.79 -6.03 -4.70
CA GLU A 94 10.08 -5.99 -4.03
C GLU A 94 9.92 -5.87 -2.52
N TYR A 95 10.81 -6.55 -1.78
CA TYR A 95 10.89 -6.36 -0.34
C TYR A 95 11.42 -4.95 -0.05
N ILE A 96 10.73 -4.22 0.82
CA ILE A 96 11.19 -2.92 1.30
C ILE A 96 11.34 -2.93 2.82
N GLU A 97 12.19 -2.05 3.30
CA GLU A 97 12.37 -1.84 4.72
C GLU A 97 11.21 -1.00 5.28
N ALA A 98 10.60 -1.49 6.35
CA ALA A 98 9.56 -0.73 7.05
C ALA A 98 10.20 0.37 7.90
N ASN A 99 10.82 1.33 7.23
CA ASN A 99 11.51 2.42 7.90
C ASN A 99 11.23 3.74 7.18
N TYR A 100 10.11 4.31 7.52
CA TYR A 100 9.65 5.56 6.93
C TYR A 100 10.69 6.68 6.98
N ASN A 101 11.51 6.72 8.04
CA ASN A 101 12.50 7.77 8.21
C ASN A 101 13.65 7.69 7.20
N LYS A 102 13.89 6.51 6.63
CA LYS A 102 14.92 6.31 5.59
C LYS A 102 14.42 6.62 4.18
N TRP A 103 13.12 6.81 4.01
CA TRP A 103 12.54 7.11 2.71
C TRP A 103 12.77 8.60 2.37
N ASN A 104 12.83 8.91 1.08
CA ASN A 104 13.02 10.29 0.66
C ASN A 104 11.84 11.20 1.04
N ASP A 105 12.10 12.49 1.20
CA ASP A 105 11.11 13.44 1.69
C ASP A 105 9.90 13.59 0.75
N LYS A 106 10.12 13.41 -0.54
CA LYS A 106 9.04 13.50 -1.53
C LYS A 106 8.06 12.34 -1.39
N ALA A 107 8.56 11.11 -1.20
CA ALA A 107 7.73 9.95 -0.93
C ALA A 107 6.93 10.15 0.37
N LYS A 108 7.57 10.65 1.42
CA LYS A 108 6.91 10.95 2.68
C LYS A 108 5.75 11.95 2.52
N ARG A 109 5.94 12.99 1.72
CA ARG A 109 4.88 13.97 1.45
C ARG A 109 3.71 13.35 0.69
N ILE A 110 4.00 12.50 -0.28
CA ILE A 110 2.98 11.78 -1.04
C ILE A 110 2.17 10.87 -0.12
N PHE A 111 2.84 10.11 0.74
CA PHE A 111 2.15 9.22 1.67
C PHE A 111 1.29 9.98 2.66
N ARG A 112 1.74 11.13 3.18
CA ARG A 112 0.92 11.98 4.05
C ARG A 112 -0.33 12.49 3.33
N TRP A 113 -0.19 12.84 2.07
CA TRP A 113 -1.35 13.27 1.27
C TRP A 113 -2.35 12.13 1.04
N LEU A 114 -1.88 10.89 0.90
CA LEU A 114 -2.73 9.72 0.71
C LEU A 114 -3.41 9.24 1.99
N GLU A 115 -2.94 9.64 3.15
CA GLU A 115 -3.61 9.34 4.41
C GLU A 115 -4.96 10.11 4.47
#